data_6adc3d96234e634263e973826348b364
#
_entry.id   6adc3d96234e634263e973826348b364
#
_cell.length_a   1.000
_cell.length_b   1.000
_cell.length_c   1.000
_cell.angle_alpha   90.00
_cell.angle_beta   90.00
_cell.angle_gamma   90.00
#
_symmetry.space_group_name_H-M   'P 1'
#
loop_
_entity.id
_entity.type
_entity.pdbx_description
1 polymer ?
#
loop_
_entity_poly.entity_id
_entity_poly.type
_entity_poly.pdbx_seq_one_letter_code
_entity_poly.pdbx_strand_id
1 'polypeptide(L)'
;MAFRAWAFWRRTQYAIGALMTITFVSLSAYALYFTSPPNCFDFKMNGDERGIDCGGACTRICAADVTAPIVQWSRSFRVVDGQYNAVAYVENKNQTAAAPVMNYTFSLHDEQGLIAERKGTTILPPNSVYPIFEQRIDTGTRIPTQTFITLEEPELWLPAQQGRNQFHVVSREIHNADIMPRLEARIENTALTEARDVEIIATIFDVTGNALTSSRTYIDRFAPRSEESLVFTWPEPIATTVRSCEVPSDIVVMLDRSGSMAADGGDPPQPLENAKDAAKSFVTQLRADDQVSILSYATEPSSPMEQV
;
A
#
# COMPACT_ATOMS: atom_id res chain seq x y z
N MET A 1 -6.50 34.16 -84.93
CA MET A 1 -6.94 33.08 -84.05
C MET A 1 -5.82 32.55 -83.08
N ALA A 2 -4.54 32.72 -83.43
CA ALA A 2 -3.41 32.16 -82.62
C ALA A 2 -3.24 32.76 -81.19
N PHE A 3 -3.53 34.03 -80.97
CA PHE A 3 -3.40 34.72 -79.70
C PHE A 3 -4.36 34.22 -78.59
N ARG A 4 -5.57 33.77 -78.95
CA ARG A 4 -6.54 33.21 -78.00
C ARG A 4 -6.14 31.80 -77.53
N ALA A 5 -5.56 31.02 -78.42
CA ALA A 5 -5.08 29.68 -78.11
C ALA A 5 -3.88 29.71 -77.12
N TRP A 6 -2.94 30.66 -77.33
CA TRP A 6 -1.79 30.85 -76.48
C TRP A 6 -2.16 31.28 -75.01
N ALA A 7 -3.08 32.22 -74.91
CA ALA A 7 -3.57 32.68 -73.61
C ALA A 7 -4.35 31.59 -72.86
N PHE A 8 -5.08 30.76 -73.55
CA PHE A 8 -5.77 29.61 -73.01
C PHE A 8 -4.78 28.57 -72.47
N TRP A 9 -3.75 28.21 -73.26
CA TRP A 9 -2.71 27.27 -72.83
C TRP A 9 -1.95 27.76 -71.62
N ARG A 10 -1.60 29.01 -71.55
CA ARG A 10 -0.92 29.60 -70.35
C ARG A 10 -1.81 29.55 -69.10
N ARG A 11 -3.07 29.89 -69.22
CA ARG A 11 -4.03 29.82 -68.10
C ARG A 11 -4.23 28.40 -67.66
N THR A 12 -4.31 27.43 -68.55
CA THR A 12 -4.39 26.00 -68.17
C THR A 12 -3.12 25.51 -67.47
N GLN A 13 -1.94 25.89 -67.91
CA GLN A 13 -0.68 25.56 -67.22
C GLN A 13 -0.63 26.13 -65.82
N TYR A 14 -1.03 27.38 -65.62
CA TYR A 14 -1.06 27.95 -64.25
C TYR A 14 -2.13 27.29 -63.37
N ALA A 15 -3.28 26.97 -63.92
CA ALA A 15 -4.34 26.27 -63.20
C ALA A 15 -3.89 24.86 -62.76
N ILE A 16 -3.24 24.11 -63.67
CA ILE A 16 -2.69 22.79 -63.34
C ILE A 16 -1.58 22.91 -62.31
N GLY A 17 -0.66 23.89 -62.43
CA GLY A 17 0.39 24.13 -61.45
C GLY A 17 -0.15 24.47 -60.08
N ALA A 18 -1.17 25.34 -60.01
CA ALA A 18 -1.84 25.67 -58.77
C ALA A 18 -2.55 24.45 -58.14
N LEU A 19 -3.23 23.65 -58.99
CA LEU A 19 -3.88 22.43 -58.49
C LEU A 19 -2.88 21.42 -57.93
N MET A 20 -1.75 21.19 -58.62
CA MET A 20 -0.70 20.30 -58.17
C MET A 20 -0.08 20.77 -56.84
N THR A 21 0.18 22.06 -56.68
CA THR A 21 0.70 22.62 -55.44
C THR A 21 -0.29 22.45 -54.29
N ILE A 22 -1.57 22.75 -54.51
CA ILE A 22 -2.60 22.55 -53.48
C ILE A 22 -2.69 21.06 -53.08
N THR A 23 -2.72 20.17 -54.07
CA THR A 23 -2.81 18.71 -53.83
C THR A 23 -1.56 18.23 -53.07
N PHE A 24 -0.37 18.69 -53.47
CA PHE A 24 0.87 18.33 -52.78
C PHE A 24 0.90 18.81 -51.33
N VAL A 25 0.52 20.07 -51.07
CA VAL A 25 0.44 20.63 -49.72
C VAL A 25 -0.59 19.89 -48.88
N SER A 26 -1.78 19.59 -49.48
CA SER A 26 -2.83 18.84 -48.78
C SER A 26 -2.40 17.40 -48.44
N LEU A 27 -1.75 16.70 -49.38
CA LEU A 27 -1.22 15.36 -49.15
C LEU A 27 -0.08 15.35 -48.12
N SER A 28 0.81 16.36 -48.18
CA SER A 28 1.88 16.51 -47.19
C SER A 28 1.32 16.79 -45.81
N ALA A 29 0.35 17.69 -45.71
CA ALA A 29 -0.31 17.99 -44.44
C ALA A 29 -1.05 16.75 -43.89
N TYR A 30 -1.75 16.01 -44.77
CA TYR A 30 -2.40 14.75 -44.40
C TYR A 30 -1.38 13.70 -43.89
N ALA A 31 -0.28 13.51 -44.63
CA ALA A 31 0.76 12.58 -44.23
C ALA A 31 1.38 12.95 -42.90
N LEU A 32 1.71 14.23 -42.66
CA LEU A 32 2.28 14.70 -41.41
C LEU A 32 1.33 14.59 -40.20
N TYR A 33 0.01 14.79 -40.46
CA TYR A 33 -0.96 14.79 -39.34
C TYR A 33 -1.54 13.42 -39.03
N PHE A 34 -1.78 12.59 -40.06
CA PHE A 34 -2.50 11.31 -39.91
C PHE A 34 -1.59 10.06 -39.96
N THR A 35 -0.33 10.18 -40.44
CA THR A 35 0.58 9.02 -40.54
C THR A 35 1.75 9.10 -39.56
N SER A 36 1.63 9.91 -38.49
CA SER A 36 2.61 9.85 -37.40
C SER A 36 2.64 8.44 -36.84
N PRO A 37 3.81 7.82 -36.71
CA PRO A 37 3.90 6.49 -36.11
C PRO A 37 3.34 6.52 -34.68
N PRO A 38 2.70 5.45 -34.20
CA PRO A 38 2.23 5.33 -32.83
C PRO A 38 3.35 5.63 -31.86
N ASN A 39 3.07 6.44 -30.83
CA ASN A 39 4.06 6.86 -29.86
C ASN A 39 3.39 6.96 -28.47
N CYS A 40 4.01 6.33 -27.47
CA CYS A 40 3.53 6.30 -26.09
C CYS A 40 3.62 7.65 -25.34
N PHE A 41 3.75 8.78 -26.03
CA PHE A 41 3.90 10.12 -25.44
C PHE A 41 3.21 11.21 -26.30
N ASP A 42 2.20 10.84 -27.10
CA ASP A 42 1.54 11.77 -28.01
C ASP A 42 0.12 12.17 -27.57
N PHE A 43 -0.29 11.72 -26.36
CA PHE A 43 -1.62 11.95 -25.78
C PHE A 43 -2.77 11.43 -26.64
N LYS A 44 -2.52 10.39 -27.42
CA LYS A 44 -3.54 9.73 -28.26
C LYS A 44 -3.46 8.23 -28.04
N MET A 45 -4.61 7.61 -27.94
CA MET A 45 -4.69 6.15 -27.95
C MET A 45 -4.53 5.67 -29.40
N ASN A 46 -3.37 5.07 -29.73
CA ASN A 46 -3.06 4.57 -31.07
C ASN A 46 -2.16 3.32 -31.01
N GLY A 47 -1.95 2.66 -32.17
CA GLY A 47 -1.16 1.43 -32.22
C GLY A 47 -1.73 0.31 -31.35
N ASP A 48 -0.88 -0.31 -30.53
CA ASP A 48 -1.23 -1.42 -29.63
C ASP A 48 -1.55 -0.96 -28.18
N GLU A 49 -1.77 0.33 -27.98
CA GLU A 49 -2.09 0.88 -26.66
C GLU A 49 -3.45 0.41 -26.15
N ARG A 50 -3.56 0.20 -24.83
CA ARG A 50 -4.83 -0.11 -24.17
C ARG A 50 -5.56 1.13 -23.65
N GLY A 51 -4.82 2.20 -23.46
CA GLY A 51 -5.31 3.52 -23.06
C GLY A 51 -4.39 4.59 -23.62
N ILE A 52 -4.63 5.85 -23.33
CA ILE A 52 -3.80 6.95 -23.82
C ILE A 52 -2.39 6.82 -23.23
N ASP A 53 -1.39 6.64 -24.09
CA ASP A 53 0.02 6.51 -23.76
C ASP A 53 0.31 5.40 -22.72
N CYS A 54 -0.47 4.32 -22.67
CA CYS A 54 -0.27 3.25 -21.70
C CYS A 54 -0.73 1.88 -22.22
N GLY A 55 -0.14 0.83 -21.66
CA GLY A 55 -0.43 -0.57 -21.99
C GLY A 55 0.09 -0.98 -23.38
N GLY A 56 -0.14 -2.23 -23.76
CA GLY A 56 0.33 -2.79 -25.03
C GLY A 56 1.85 -2.72 -25.15
N ALA A 57 2.35 -2.01 -26.18
CA ALA A 57 3.77 -1.80 -26.41
C ALA A 57 4.41 -0.70 -25.52
N CYS A 58 3.60 0.06 -24.78
CA CYS A 58 4.08 1.13 -23.93
C CYS A 58 4.61 0.61 -22.59
N THR A 59 5.68 1.23 -22.10
CA THR A 59 6.24 0.90 -20.79
C THR A 59 5.31 1.27 -19.64
N ARG A 60 4.47 2.30 -19.82
CA ARG A 60 3.51 2.73 -18.81
C ARG A 60 2.36 1.72 -18.71
N ILE A 61 2.04 1.31 -17.49
CA ILE A 61 0.86 0.48 -17.20
C ILE A 61 -0.35 1.41 -17.06
N CYS A 62 -1.48 1.04 -17.65
CA CYS A 62 -2.71 1.82 -17.50
C CYS A 62 -3.26 1.72 -16.09
N ALA A 63 -3.80 2.82 -15.56
CA ALA A 63 -4.42 2.85 -14.23
C ALA A 63 -5.60 1.85 -14.12
N ALA A 64 -6.30 1.60 -15.21
CA ALA A 64 -7.38 0.60 -15.26
C ALA A 64 -6.91 -0.87 -15.12
N ASP A 65 -5.62 -1.14 -15.39
CA ASP A 65 -5.02 -2.48 -15.30
C ASP A 65 -4.38 -2.75 -13.92
N VAL A 66 -4.44 -1.80 -12.99
CA VAL A 66 -3.87 -1.93 -11.65
C VAL A 66 -4.93 -1.93 -10.57
N THR A 67 -4.65 -2.66 -9.49
CA THR A 67 -5.47 -2.62 -8.28
C THR A 67 -4.99 -1.49 -7.37
N ALA A 68 -5.92 -0.69 -6.85
CA ALA A 68 -5.59 0.38 -5.92
C ALA A 68 -4.88 -0.14 -4.66
N PRO A 69 -3.90 0.59 -4.12
CA PRO A 69 -3.23 0.23 -2.87
C PRO A 69 -4.20 0.21 -1.70
N ILE A 70 -3.95 -0.67 -0.72
CA ILE A 70 -4.78 -0.83 0.46
C ILE A 70 -4.00 -0.38 1.69
N VAL A 71 -4.55 0.56 2.46
CA VAL A 71 -4.02 0.91 3.77
C VAL A 71 -4.44 -0.17 4.76
N GLN A 72 -3.48 -0.93 5.27
CA GLN A 72 -3.74 -1.96 6.28
C GLN A 72 -4.00 -1.33 7.63
N TRP A 73 -3.17 -0.38 8.03
CA TRP A 73 -3.33 0.41 9.25
C TRP A 73 -2.45 1.66 9.21
N SER A 74 -2.80 2.64 10.04
CA SER A 74 -2.00 3.84 10.30
C SER A 74 -2.05 4.21 11.78
N ARG A 75 -0.91 4.63 12.35
CA ARG A 75 -0.78 5.05 13.75
C ARG A 75 0.25 6.16 13.91
N SER A 76 0.05 6.97 14.94
CA SER A 76 1.06 7.91 15.42
C SER A 76 1.63 7.44 16.76
N PHE A 77 2.91 7.71 16.96
CA PHE A 77 3.66 7.35 18.16
C PHE A 77 4.31 8.62 18.73
N ARG A 78 4.14 8.82 20.02
CA ARG A 78 4.78 9.95 20.70
C ARG A 78 6.30 9.74 20.72
N VAL A 79 7.03 10.80 20.36
CA VAL A 79 8.49 10.84 20.46
C VAL A 79 8.90 11.59 21.71
N VAL A 80 8.36 12.78 21.87
CA VAL A 80 8.40 13.63 23.07
C VAL A 80 7.08 14.41 23.12
N ASP A 81 6.87 15.15 24.19
CA ASP A 81 5.67 15.98 24.32
C ASP A 81 5.51 16.91 23.11
N GLY A 82 4.33 16.86 22.50
CA GLY A 82 3.96 17.66 21.33
C GLY A 82 4.57 17.20 20.01
N GLN A 83 5.37 16.14 19.98
CA GLN A 83 5.94 15.62 18.74
C GLN A 83 5.65 14.14 18.54
N TYR A 84 5.14 13.81 17.37
CA TYR A 84 4.74 12.45 17.01
C TYR A 84 5.40 12.00 15.70
N ASN A 85 5.73 10.73 15.64
CA ASN A 85 5.99 10.04 14.37
C ASN A 85 4.70 9.38 13.92
N ALA A 86 4.43 9.37 12.61
CA ALA A 86 3.33 8.62 12.03
C ALA A 86 3.84 7.54 11.10
N VAL A 87 3.21 6.38 11.13
CA VAL A 87 3.51 5.27 10.24
C VAL A 87 2.22 4.66 9.71
N ALA A 88 2.23 4.28 8.44
CA ALA A 88 1.17 3.51 7.82
C ALA A 88 1.76 2.35 7.03
N TYR A 89 1.09 1.22 7.05
CA TYR A 89 1.45 0.08 6.21
C TYR A 89 0.48 0.01 5.05
N VAL A 90 1.03 0.09 3.85
CA VAL A 90 0.28 0.12 2.59
C VAL A 90 0.62 -1.10 1.76
N GLU A 91 -0.40 -1.85 1.37
CA GLU A 91 -0.26 -3.04 0.55
C GLU A 91 -0.49 -2.71 -0.93
N ASN A 92 0.49 -3.06 -1.76
CA ASN A 92 0.36 -3.10 -3.21
C ASN A 92 0.26 -4.57 -3.67
N LYS A 93 -0.93 -4.99 -4.08
CA LYS A 93 -1.19 -6.36 -4.55
C LYS A 93 -0.78 -6.60 -6.00
N ASN A 94 -0.43 -5.54 -6.72
CA ASN A 94 -0.01 -5.66 -8.12
C ASN A 94 1.33 -6.38 -8.21
N GLN A 95 1.39 -7.49 -8.92
CA GLN A 95 2.58 -8.37 -8.98
C GLN A 95 3.78 -7.70 -9.64
N THR A 96 3.55 -6.86 -10.63
CA THR A 96 4.58 -6.24 -11.47
C THR A 96 4.43 -4.75 -11.67
N ALA A 97 3.43 -4.12 -11.04
CA ALA A 97 3.19 -2.68 -11.17
C ALA A 97 3.66 -1.95 -9.91
N ALA A 98 4.57 -1.01 -10.08
CA ALA A 98 5.06 -0.09 -9.06
C ALA A 98 4.65 1.35 -9.36
N ALA A 99 4.41 2.14 -8.33
CA ALA A 99 4.31 3.59 -8.44
C ALA A 99 5.65 4.22 -8.00
N PRO A 100 6.40 4.86 -8.91
CA PRO A 100 7.66 5.51 -8.58
C PRO A 100 7.47 6.78 -7.73
N VAL A 101 6.30 7.37 -7.80
CA VAL A 101 5.88 8.50 -6.97
C VAL A 101 4.43 8.30 -6.58
N MET A 102 4.17 8.31 -5.29
CA MET A 102 2.82 8.31 -4.72
C MET A 102 2.74 9.38 -3.65
N ASN A 103 1.81 10.31 -3.81
CA ASN A 103 1.55 11.33 -2.82
C ASN A 103 0.68 10.77 -1.70
N TYR A 104 0.94 11.22 -0.49
CA TYR A 104 0.13 10.88 0.66
C TYR A 104 -0.05 12.06 1.60
N THR A 105 -1.08 11.98 2.43
CA THR A 105 -1.32 12.92 3.52
C THR A 105 -1.64 12.16 4.78
N PHE A 106 -0.80 12.30 5.82
CA PHE A 106 -1.15 11.91 7.17
C PHE A 106 -1.99 13.01 7.83
N SER A 107 -3.04 12.61 8.52
CA SER A 107 -3.86 13.49 9.36
C SER A 107 -4.02 12.90 10.76
N LEU A 108 -3.64 13.67 11.76
CA LEU A 108 -3.70 13.31 13.16
C LEU A 108 -4.91 14.02 13.79
N HIS A 109 -5.72 13.29 14.50
CA HIS A 109 -6.97 13.75 15.08
C HIS A 109 -7.08 13.41 16.56
N ASP A 110 -7.86 14.20 17.29
CA ASP A 110 -8.38 13.88 18.62
C ASP A 110 -9.93 14.07 18.63
N GLU A 111 -10.54 14.06 19.80
CA GLU A 111 -11.99 14.25 19.95
C GLU A 111 -12.50 15.62 19.45
N GLN A 112 -11.62 16.61 19.36
CA GLN A 112 -11.93 17.96 18.88
C GLN A 112 -11.72 18.11 17.36
N GLY A 113 -11.25 17.06 16.68
CA GLY A 113 -11.03 17.01 15.24
C GLY A 113 -9.57 17.07 14.84
N LEU A 114 -9.28 17.57 13.66
CA LEU A 114 -7.94 17.62 13.08
C LEU A 114 -6.98 18.41 13.98
N ILE A 115 -5.81 17.80 14.26
CA ILE A 115 -4.70 18.42 14.99
C ILE A 115 -3.64 18.92 14.02
N ALA A 116 -3.15 18.00 13.16
CA ALA A 116 -2.04 18.27 12.25
C ALA A 116 -2.16 17.43 10.98
N GLU A 117 -1.64 17.98 9.89
CA GLU A 117 -1.48 17.27 8.62
C GLU A 117 -0.02 17.29 8.20
N ARG A 118 0.41 16.19 7.59
CA ARG A 118 1.72 16.07 6.96
C ARG A 118 1.58 15.43 5.58
N LYS A 119 2.00 16.17 4.56
CA LYS A 119 2.04 15.68 3.18
C LYS A 119 3.43 15.22 2.82
N GLY A 120 3.50 14.18 2.04
CA GLY A 120 4.76 13.62 1.56
C GLY A 120 4.59 12.84 0.27
N THR A 121 5.71 12.36 -0.22
CA THR A 121 5.78 11.48 -1.39
C THR A 121 6.58 10.25 -1.04
N THR A 122 6.20 9.12 -1.61
CA THR A 122 6.90 7.85 -1.44
C THR A 122 6.88 7.04 -2.73
N ILE A 123 7.63 5.96 -2.73
CA ILE A 123 7.53 4.91 -3.76
C ILE A 123 6.58 3.83 -3.29
N LEU A 124 5.96 3.10 -4.21
CA LEU A 124 5.17 1.92 -3.87
C LEU A 124 5.63 0.73 -4.70
N PRO A 125 6.46 -0.15 -4.13
CA PRO A 125 6.96 -1.34 -4.82
C PRO A 125 5.84 -2.33 -5.14
N PRO A 126 6.00 -3.17 -6.17
CA PRO A 126 5.02 -4.20 -6.50
C PRO A 126 5.02 -5.32 -5.45
N ASN A 127 3.89 -6.02 -5.32
CA ASN A 127 3.71 -7.22 -4.49
C ASN A 127 4.33 -7.08 -3.09
N SER A 128 3.98 -5.99 -2.40
CA SER A 128 4.61 -5.67 -1.12
C SER A 128 3.67 -4.99 -0.16
N VAL A 129 3.92 -5.20 1.13
CA VAL A 129 3.45 -4.32 2.20
C VAL A 129 4.57 -3.34 2.49
N TYR A 130 4.29 -2.06 2.28
CA TYR A 130 5.28 -0.99 2.35
C TYR A 130 4.96 -0.01 3.47
N PRO A 131 5.89 0.23 4.42
CA PRO A 131 5.70 1.22 5.46
C PRO A 131 5.96 2.62 4.91
N ILE A 132 5.03 3.54 5.17
CA ILE A 132 5.19 4.98 4.93
C ILE A 132 5.39 5.63 6.28
N PHE A 133 6.43 6.43 6.43
CA PHE A 133 6.84 7.00 7.70
C PHE A 133 7.05 8.50 7.63
N GLU A 134 6.41 9.23 8.55
CA GLU A 134 6.63 10.65 8.78
C GLU A 134 7.12 10.91 10.20
N GLN A 135 8.14 11.75 10.30
CA GLN A 135 8.76 12.06 11.58
C GLN A 135 8.42 13.46 12.06
N ARG A 136 8.40 13.64 13.40
CA ARG A 136 8.33 14.96 14.06
C ARG A 136 7.14 15.79 13.59
N ILE A 137 5.95 15.21 13.62
CA ILE A 137 4.72 15.96 13.41
C ILE A 137 4.44 16.72 14.69
N ASP A 138 4.40 18.03 14.60
CA ASP A 138 4.10 18.92 15.74
C ASP A 138 2.59 18.93 15.98
N THR A 139 2.19 18.60 17.21
CA THR A 139 0.80 18.59 17.67
C THR A 139 0.53 19.63 18.76
N GLY A 140 1.55 20.42 19.12
CA GLY A 140 1.49 21.37 20.24
C GLY A 140 1.21 20.64 21.55
N THR A 141 0.12 21.03 22.23
CA THR A 141 -0.29 20.39 23.48
C THR A 141 -1.36 19.32 23.31
N ARG A 142 -1.82 19.09 22.07
CA ARG A 142 -2.88 18.10 21.77
C ARG A 142 -2.31 16.72 21.56
N ILE A 143 -3.05 15.70 22.03
CA ILE A 143 -2.65 14.30 21.97
C ILE A 143 -3.51 13.61 20.89
N PRO A 144 -2.92 13.14 19.79
CA PRO A 144 -3.66 12.45 18.77
C PRO A 144 -4.14 11.08 19.28
N THR A 145 -5.41 10.80 19.07
CA THR A 145 -6.05 9.52 19.37
C THR A 145 -6.31 8.69 18.13
N GLN A 146 -6.38 9.35 16.98
CA GLN A 146 -6.61 8.72 15.68
C GLN A 146 -5.63 9.26 14.65
N THR A 147 -5.16 8.38 13.78
CA THR A 147 -4.27 8.72 12.68
C THR A 147 -4.79 8.10 11.40
N PHE A 148 -4.92 8.92 10.38
CA PHE A 148 -5.33 8.48 9.05
C PHE A 148 -4.23 8.78 8.04
N ILE A 149 -4.20 8.00 6.97
CA ILE A 149 -3.43 8.30 5.78
C ILE A 149 -4.36 8.30 4.57
N THR A 150 -4.28 9.34 3.77
CA THR A 150 -4.93 9.42 2.47
C THR A 150 -3.87 9.27 1.39
N LEU A 151 -4.08 8.35 0.47
CA LEU A 151 -3.22 8.13 -0.68
C LEU A 151 -3.86 8.78 -1.89
N GLU A 152 -3.08 9.56 -2.64
CA GLU A 152 -3.51 10.07 -3.94
C GLU A 152 -3.27 8.99 -5.01
N GLU A 153 -4.10 8.96 -6.04
CA GLU A 153 -3.90 8.03 -7.15
C GLU A 153 -2.58 8.37 -7.87
N PRO A 154 -1.68 7.38 -8.04
CA PRO A 154 -0.41 7.62 -8.72
C PRO A 154 -0.64 8.01 -10.18
N GLU A 155 0.02 9.07 -10.62
CA GLU A 155 -0.02 9.51 -12.03
C GLU A 155 0.66 8.51 -12.98
N LEU A 156 1.57 7.70 -12.46
CA LEU A 156 2.40 6.81 -13.25
C LEU A 156 2.55 5.44 -12.57
N TRP A 157 2.22 4.40 -13.34
CA TRP A 157 2.52 3.02 -13.01
C TRP A 157 3.52 2.44 -13.99
N LEU A 158 4.59 1.85 -13.47
CA LEU A 158 5.66 1.23 -14.25
C LEU A 158 5.81 -0.24 -13.92
N PRO A 159 6.19 -1.08 -14.90
CA PRO A 159 6.57 -2.45 -14.63
C PRO A 159 7.85 -2.48 -13.79
N ALA A 160 7.80 -3.20 -12.69
CA ALA A 160 8.93 -3.38 -11.80
C ALA A 160 8.93 -4.77 -11.18
N GLN A 161 10.11 -5.23 -10.79
CA GLN A 161 10.28 -6.40 -9.95
C GLN A 161 10.50 -5.98 -8.50
N GLN A 162 10.16 -6.86 -7.56
CA GLN A 162 10.37 -6.59 -6.15
C GLN A 162 11.88 -6.58 -5.83
N GLY A 163 12.44 -5.38 -5.63
CA GLY A 163 13.87 -5.18 -5.35
C GLY A 163 14.28 -5.38 -3.89
N ARG A 164 13.33 -5.57 -2.96
CA ARG A 164 13.60 -5.64 -1.51
C ARG A 164 14.19 -6.97 -1.06
N ASN A 165 14.05 -8.02 -1.86
CA ASN A 165 14.54 -9.36 -1.55
C ASN A 165 16.07 -9.46 -1.42
N GLN A 166 16.77 -8.43 -1.84
CA GLN A 166 18.24 -8.35 -1.68
C GLN A 166 18.66 -7.98 -0.26
N PHE A 167 17.75 -7.46 0.57
CA PHE A 167 18.08 -7.04 1.92
C PHE A 167 17.57 -8.07 2.93
N HIS A 168 18.48 -8.60 3.74
CA HIS A 168 18.18 -9.58 4.78
C HIS A 168 18.56 -9.04 6.15
N VAL A 169 17.66 -9.23 7.12
CA VAL A 169 17.96 -8.95 8.51
C VAL A 169 18.73 -10.14 9.09
N VAL A 170 20.01 -9.95 9.36
CA VAL A 170 20.92 -10.98 9.90
C VAL A 170 20.70 -11.16 11.39
N SER A 171 20.59 -10.04 12.13
CA SER A 171 20.31 -10.05 13.56
C SER A 171 19.55 -8.81 13.99
N ARG A 172 18.81 -8.93 15.08
CA ARG A 172 18.13 -7.82 15.74
C ARG A 172 18.07 -8.09 17.24
N GLU A 173 18.40 -7.09 18.05
CA GLU A 173 18.36 -7.17 19.48
C GLU A 173 17.90 -5.85 20.09
N ILE A 174 16.98 -5.90 21.05
CA ILE A 174 16.48 -4.74 21.78
C ILE A 174 17.08 -4.73 23.17
N HIS A 175 17.68 -3.59 23.52
CA HIS A 175 18.23 -3.35 24.85
C HIS A 175 17.44 -2.23 25.54
N ASN A 176 17.34 -2.32 26.88
CA ASN A 176 16.76 -1.29 27.75
C ASN A 176 15.36 -0.83 27.34
N ALA A 177 14.49 -1.76 26.94
CA ALA A 177 13.15 -1.47 26.43
C ALA A 177 12.26 -0.66 27.39
N ASP A 178 12.51 -0.77 28.66
CA ASP A 178 11.78 -0.18 29.79
C ASP A 178 12.30 1.19 30.25
N ILE A 179 13.44 1.65 29.74
CA ILE A 179 14.05 2.94 30.13
C ILE A 179 14.33 3.81 28.91
N MET A 180 15.29 3.39 28.09
CA MET A 180 15.70 4.06 26.84
C MET A 180 15.93 2.98 25.77
N PRO A 181 14.92 2.60 25.04
CA PRO A 181 14.98 1.52 24.08
C PRO A 181 16.02 1.77 22.98
N ARG A 182 16.81 0.74 22.71
CA ARG A 182 17.80 0.73 21.66
C ARG A 182 17.70 -0.59 20.90
N LEU A 183 17.34 -0.53 19.64
CA LEU A 183 17.38 -1.67 18.74
C LEU A 183 18.69 -1.64 17.95
N GLU A 184 19.47 -2.69 18.07
CA GLU A 184 20.61 -2.96 17.21
C GLU A 184 20.19 -3.99 16.16
N ALA A 185 20.40 -3.67 14.87
CA ALA A 185 20.08 -4.56 13.78
C ALA A 185 21.26 -4.65 12.81
N ARG A 186 21.54 -5.85 12.32
CA ARG A 186 22.44 -6.05 11.18
C ARG A 186 21.65 -6.46 9.98
N ILE A 187 21.91 -5.77 8.87
CA ILE A 187 21.25 -6.00 7.60
C ILE A 187 22.33 -6.31 6.56
N GLU A 188 22.08 -7.30 5.73
CA GLU A 188 22.93 -7.70 4.63
C GLU A 188 22.32 -7.27 3.29
N ASN A 189 23.15 -6.71 2.40
CA ASN A 189 22.85 -6.56 0.99
C ASN A 189 23.41 -7.75 0.22
N THR A 190 22.59 -8.69 -0.18
CA THR A 190 23.00 -9.90 -0.90
C THR A 190 23.20 -9.67 -2.41
N ALA A 191 22.83 -8.50 -2.92
CA ALA A 191 23.01 -8.17 -4.33
C ALA A 191 24.47 -7.97 -4.71
N LEU A 192 24.73 -8.10 -6.01
CA LEU A 192 26.06 -7.83 -6.61
C LEU A 192 26.26 -6.35 -6.93
N THR A 193 25.25 -5.52 -6.71
CA THR A 193 25.25 -4.10 -6.99
C THR A 193 25.10 -3.28 -5.71
N GLU A 194 25.72 -2.12 -5.67
CA GLU A 194 25.54 -1.13 -4.62
C GLU A 194 24.07 -0.65 -4.63
N ALA A 195 23.46 -0.61 -3.46
CA ALA A 195 22.19 0.07 -3.25
C ALA A 195 22.43 1.47 -2.67
N ARG A 196 21.59 2.43 -3.05
CA ARG A 196 21.71 3.82 -2.58
C ARG A 196 20.41 4.28 -1.97
N ASP A 197 20.53 5.23 -1.04
CA ASP A 197 19.40 5.89 -0.39
C ASP A 197 18.41 4.87 0.21
N VAL A 198 18.97 3.83 0.87
CA VAL A 198 18.16 2.75 1.45
C VAL A 198 17.53 3.23 2.73
N GLU A 199 16.21 3.38 2.72
CA GLU A 199 15.42 3.70 3.90
C GLU A 199 15.09 2.42 4.66
N ILE A 200 15.33 2.41 5.97
CA ILE A 200 15.03 1.31 6.87
C ILE A 200 14.11 1.81 7.98
N ILE A 201 12.93 1.19 8.08
CA ILE A 201 11.94 1.49 9.11
C ILE A 201 11.85 0.29 10.05
N ALA A 202 12.06 0.55 11.34
CA ALA A 202 11.89 -0.41 12.40
C ALA A 202 10.57 -0.13 13.12
N THR A 203 9.63 -1.08 13.05
CA THR A 203 8.38 -1.04 13.81
C THR A 203 8.39 -2.16 14.83
N ILE A 204 8.17 -1.82 16.10
CA ILE A 204 8.10 -2.76 17.20
C ILE A 204 6.64 -3.07 17.47
N PHE A 205 6.32 -4.35 17.54
CA PHE A 205 4.98 -4.85 17.81
C PHE A 205 4.96 -5.57 19.16
N ASP A 206 3.82 -5.53 19.82
CA ASP A 206 3.55 -6.37 20.98
C ASP A 206 3.27 -7.83 20.57
N VAL A 207 3.05 -8.68 21.55
CA VAL A 207 2.75 -10.11 21.33
C VAL A 207 1.41 -10.35 20.64
N THR A 208 0.53 -9.36 20.63
CA THR A 208 -0.79 -9.42 19.97
C THR A 208 -0.77 -8.81 18.56
N GLY A 209 0.39 -8.31 18.11
CA GLY A 209 0.56 -7.73 16.78
C GLY A 209 0.22 -6.24 16.70
N ASN A 210 0.02 -5.54 17.82
CA ASN A 210 -0.17 -4.10 17.83
C ASN A 210 1.18 -3.38 17.73
N ALA A 211 1.29 -2.41 16.85
CA ALA A 211 2.47 -1.57 16.77
C ALA A 211 2.59 -0.67 18.01
N LEU A 212 3.71 -0.76 18.70
CA LEU A 212 4.03 0.02 19.89
C LEU A 212 4.80 1.29 19.59
N THR A 213 5.73 1.22 18.65
CA THR A 213 6.54 2.37 18.22
C THR A 213 7.19 2.09 16.87
N SER A 214 7.66 3.14 16.22
CA SER A 214 8.40 3.04 14.96
C SER A 214 9.49 4.10 14.87
N SER A 215 10.59 3.76 14.20
CA SER A 215 11.72 4.63 13.94
C SER A 215 12.31 4.37 12.57
N ARG A 216 13.02 5.34 12.02
CA ARG A 216 13.57 5.31 10.68
C ARG A 216 15.04 5.70 10.67
N THR A 217 15.82 5.03 9.82
CA THR A 217 17.19 5.39 9.50
C THR A 217 17.46 5.22 8.01
N TYR A 218 18.60 5.71 7.55
CA TYR A 218 19.02 5.65 6.15
C TYR A 218 20.43 5.11 6.04
N ILE A 219 20.68 4.37 4.94
CA ILE A 219 22.01 4.02 4.47
C ILE A 219 22.20 4.70 3.11
N ASP A 220 23.10 5.68 3.03
CA ASP A 220 23.35 6.41 1.80
C ASP A 220 23.94 5.51 0.70
N ARG A 221 24.83 4.62 1.09
CA ARG A 221 25.48 3.65 0.20
C ARG A 221 25.61 2.32 0.89
N PHE A 222 24.94 1.33 0.38
CA PHE A 222 25.02 -0.04 0.87
C PHE A 222 25.78 -0.89 -0.14
N ALA A 223 27.03 -1.22 0.19
CA ALA A 223 27.93 -1.95 -0.69
C ALA A 223 27.37 -3.33 -1.08
N PRO A 224 27.75 -3.87 -2.23
CA PRO A 224 27.32 -5.20 -2.64
C PRO A 224 27.93 -6.27 -1.70
N ARG A 225 27.13 -7.27 -1.37
CA ARG A 225 27.52 -8.42 -0.51
C ARG A 225 28.17 -7.98 0.80
N SER A 226 27.63 -6.97 1.43
CA SER A 226 28.12 -6.45 2.70
C SER A 226 27.03 -6.42 3.75
N GLU A 227 27.46 -6.35 5.01
CA GLU A 227 26.59 -6.14 6.14
C GLU A 227 26.78 -4.73 6.71
N GLU A 228 25.69 -4.12 7.16
CA GLU A 228 25.67 -2.85 7.85
C GLU A 228 25.00 -2.99 9.21
N SER A 229 25.57 -2.34 10.21
CA SER A 229 25.02 -2.30 11.56
C SER A 229 24.25 -1.02 11.78
N LEU A 230 22.99 -1.13 12.16
CA LEU A 230 22.07 -0.03 12.36
C LEU A 230 21.64 0.05 13.81
N VAL A 231 21.43 1.26 14.28
CA VAL A 231 20.93 1.53 15.62
C VAL A 231 19.69 2.42 15.52
N PHE A 232 18.61 1.97 16.16
CA PHE A 232 17.42 2.76 16.39
C PHE A 232 17.27 3.05 17.86
N THR A 233 16.87 4.26 18.20
CA THR A 233 16.68 4.67 19.60
C THR A 233 15.34 5.36 19.77
N TRP A 234 14.77 5.20 20.95
CA TRP A 234 13.56 5.91 21.36
C TRP A 234 13.83 6.65 22.66
N PRO A 235 13.41 7.91 22.78
CA PRO A 235 13.63 8.70 24.01
C PRO A 235 12.73 8.29 25.15
N GLU A 236 11.63 7.58 24.87
CA GLU A 236 10.68 7.10 25.85
C GLU A 236 10.65 5.56 25.91
N PRO A 237 10.33 4.97 27.06
CA PRO A 237 10.18 3.53 27.20
C PRO A 237 9.16 2.98 26.20
N ILE A 238 9.45 1.80 25.65
CA ILE A 238 8.46 1.04 24.91
C ILE A 238 7.57 0.39 25.97
N ALA A 239 6.33 0.87 26.08
CA ALA A 239 5.37 0.29 27.00
C ALA A 239 5.09 -1.16 26.60
N THR A 240 5.81 -2.10 27.20
CA THR A 240 5.58 -3.54 27.03
C THR A 240 4.39 -4.01 27.87
N THR A 241 3.92 -3.17 28.78
CA THR A 241 2.66 -3.44 29.47
C THR A 241 1.54 -3.30 28.45
N VAL A 242 1.05 -4.43 28.01
CA VAL A 242 -0.37 -4.53 27.70
C VAL A 242 -1.06 -3.85 28.89
N ARG A 243 -1.50 -2.60 28.73
CA ARG A 243 -2.64 -2.17 29.51
C ARG A 243 -3.71 -3.15 29.05
N SER A 244 -3.92 -4.22 29.79
CA SER A 244 -5.16 -4.94 29.71
C SER A 244 -6.20 -3.83 29.88
N CYS A 245 -6.89 -3.50 28.82
CA CYS A 245 -8.13 -2.78 28.99
C CYS A 245 -8.93 -3.72 29.86
N GLU A 246 -9.04 -3.41 31.15
CA GLU A 246 -9.87 -4.12 32.11
C GLU A 246 -11.36 -3.84 31.85
N VAL A 247 -11.68 -3.52 30.58
CA VAL A 247 -13.05 -3.41 30.16
C VAL A 247 -13.55 -4.82 29.94
N PRO A 248 -14.61 -5.24 30.68
CA PRO A 248 -15.26 -6.52 30.44
C PRO A 248 -15.68 -6.62 28.97
N SER A 249 -15.45 -7.77 28.38
CA SER A 249 -15.78 -8.01 26.99
C SER A 249 -17.13 -8.75 26.88
N ASP A 250 -18.01 -8.26 26.03
CA ASP A 250 -19.23 -8.97 25.67
C ASP A 250 -18.94 -9.87 24.46
N ILE A 251 -19.01 -11.18 24.66
CA ILE A 251 -18.59 -12.16 23.67
C ILE A 251 -19.79 -13.02 23.27
N VAL A 252 -20.00 -13.20 21.99
CA VAL A 252 -21.01 -14.14 21.47
C VAL A 252 -20.29 -15.30 20.77
N VAL A 253 -20.43 -16.49 21.33
CA VAL A 253 -19.92 -17.73 20.72
C VAL A 253 -21.05 -18.37 19.91
N MET A 254 -20.85 -18.49 18.60
CA MET A 254 -21.81 -19.13 17.70
C MET A 254 -21.36 -20.55 17.37
N LEU A 255 -22.19 -21.55 17.66
CA LEU A 255 -21.95 -22.96 17.36
C LEU A 255 -22.82 -23.41 16.19
N ASP A 256 -22.18 -23.91 15.15
CA ASP A 256 -22.86 -24.60 14.05
C ASP A 256 -23.32 -26.01 14.50
N ARG A 257 -24.62 -26.27 14.38
CA ARG A 257 -25.25 -27.60 14.62
C ARG A 257 -25.86 -28.16 13.34
N SER A 258 -25.47 -27.68 12.17
CA SER A 258 -25.96 -28.16 10.90
C SER A 258 -25.68 -29.67 10.75
N GLY A 259 -26.40 -30.32 9.83
CA GLY A 259 -26.27 -31.77 9.62
C GLY A 259 -24.85 -32.22 9.28
N SER A 260 -24.04 -31.36 8.68
CA SER A 260 -22.62 -31.63 8.41
C SER A 260 -21.75 -31.72 9.67
N MET A 261 -22.23 -31.17 10.78
CA MET A 261 -21.57 -31.25 12.08
C MET A 261 -21.98 -32.48 12.89
N ALA A 262 -22.99 -33.20 12.44
CA ALA A 262 -23.38 -34.48 13.05
C ALA A 262 -22.40 -35.57 12.65
N ALA A 263 -22.02 -36.41 13.62
CA ALA A 263 -21.15 -37.55 13.31
C ALA A 263 -21.94 -38.67 12.73
N ASP A 264 -21.68 -39.01 11.50
CA ASP A 264 -21.98 -40.29 10.95
C ASP A 264 -20.74 -41.18 11.10
N GLY A 265 -20.69 -41.85 12.28
CA GLY A 265 -20.01 -43.12 12.50
C GLY A 265 -18.59 -43.29 11.98
N GLY A 266 -17.67 -42.37 12.23
CA GLY A 266 -16.25 -42.53 11.92
C GLY A 266 -15.37 -42.26 13.11
N ASP A 267 -14.32 -43.06 13.31
CA ASP A 267 -13.18 -42.71 14.13
C ASP A 267 -12.28 -41.79 13.28
N PRO A 268 -12.07 -40.57 13.66
CA PRO A 268 -12.16 -39.88 14.92
C PRO A 268 -13.36 -38.92 15.07
N PRO A 269 -13.36 -38.17 16.18
CA PRO A 269 -14.53 -37.65 16.86
C PRO A 269 -15.24 -36.55 16.08
N GLN A 270 -16.45 -36.54 16.34
CA GLN A 270 -17.59 -35.74 15.95
C GLN A 270 -17.25 -34.23 15.88
N PRO A 271 -17.35 -33.57 14.72
CA PRO A 271 -17.08 -32.16 14.58
C PRO A 271 -17.81 -31.28 15.59
N LEU A 272 -19.05 -31.62 15.93
CA LEU A 272 -19.84 -30.88 16.91
C LEU A 272 -19.28 -31.03 18.34
N GLU A 273 -18.82 -32.21 18.74
CA GLU A 273 -18.21 -32.38 20.08
C GLU A 273 -16.87 -31.62 20.17
N ASN A 274 -16.05 -31.65 19.13
CA ASN A 274 -14.85 -30.88 19.06
C ASN A 274 -15.13 -29.37 19.15
N ALA A 275 -16.16 -28.88 18.46
CA ALA A 275 -16.58 -27.48 18.52
C ALA A 275 -17.05 -27.09 19.93
N LYS A 276 -17.80 -27.96 20.61
CA LYS A 276 -18.23 -27.77 21.99
C LYS A 276 -17.04 -27.73 22.95
N ASP A 277 -16.08 -28.64 22.78
CA ASP A 277 -14.91 -28.68 23.65
C ASP A 277 -13.98 -27.48 23.42
N ALA A 278 -13.85 -27.03 22.18
CA ALA A 278 -13.15 -25.78 21.87
C ALA A 278 -13.85 -24.56 22.51
N ALA A 279 -15.18 -24.51 22.43
CA ALA A 279 -15.97 -23.44 23.08
C ALA A 279 -15.82 -23.46 24.60
N LYS A 280 -15.89 -24.63 25.23
CA LYS A 280 -15.63 -24.74 26.68
C LYS A 280 -14.23 -24.29 27.05
N SER A 281 -13.22 -24.74 26.30
CA SER A 281 -11.82 -24.33 26.53
C SER A 281 -11.65 -22.83 26.41
N PHE A 282 -12.29 -22.21 25.42
CA PHE A 282 -12.29 -20.77 25.23
C PHE A 282 -12.93 -20.03 26.42
N VAL A 283 -14.12 -20.46 26.83
CA VAL A 283 -14.83 -19.84 27.99
C VAL A 283 -14.01 -19.92 29.27
N THR A 284 -13.27 -21.00 29.50
CA THR A 284 -12.40 -21.14 30.68
C THR A 284 -11.19 -20.18 30.68
N GLN A 285 -10.86 -19.58 29.56
CA GLN A 285 -9.76 -18.62 29.42
C GLN A 285 -10.24 -17.15 29.59
N LEU A 286 -11.54 -16.92 29.66
CA LEU A 286 -12.14 -15.61 29.87
C LEU A 286 -11.98 -15.16 31.32
N ARG A 287 -12.05 -13.84 31.51
CA ARG A 287 -12.00 -13.23 32.83
C ARG A 287 -13.36 -13.36 33.53
N ALA A 288 -13.35 -13.27 34.85
CA ALA A 288 -14.55 -13.40 35.66
C ALA A 288 -15.61 -12.28 35.45
N ASP A 289 -15.17 -11.17 34.86
CA ASP A 289 -15.99 -9.99 34.55
C ASP A 289 -16.39 -9.91 33.07
N ASP A 290 -15.91 -10.81 32.22
CA ASP A 290 -16.34 -10.93 30.83
C ASP A 290 -17.76 -11.56 30.77
N GLN A 291 -18.59 -11.08 29.84
CA GLN A 291 -19.93 -11.67 29.59
C GLN A 291 -19.89 -12.52 28.33
N VAL A 292 -20.41 -13.74 28.43
CA VAL A 292 -20.46 -14.69 27.32
C VAL A 292 -21.90 -15.08 27.03
N SER A 293 -22.28 -14.99 25.79
CA SER A 293 -23.53 -15.54 25.28
C SER A 293 -23.22 -16.66 24.27
N ILE A 294 -23.90 -17.80 24.41
CA ILE A 294 -23.76 -18.91 23.48
C ILE A 294 -25.00 -18.98 22.61
N LEU A 295 -24.79 -18.91 21.30
CA LEU A 295 -25.82 -19.07 20.28
C LEU A 295 -25.49 -20.28 19.44
N SER A 296 -26.46 -21.15 19.22
CA SER A 296 -26.31 -22.26 18.27
C SER A 296 -27.29 -22.12 17.11
N TYR A 297 -26.88 -22.51 15.94
CA TYR A 297 -27.73 -22.51 14.75
C TYR A 297 -27.61 -23.84 13.97
N ALA A 298 -28.70 -24.18 13.29
CA ALA A 298 -28.73 -25.26 12.29
C ALA A 298 -29.36 -24.68 11.02
N THR A 299 -30.66 -24.94 10.83
CA THR A 299 -31.46 -24.30 9.78
C THR A 299 -31.94 -22.92 10.23
N GLU A 300 -32.14 -22.77 11.55
CA GLU A 300 -32.53 -21.53 12.22
C GLU A 300 -31.71 -21.34 13.51
N PRO A 301 -31.46 -20.13 13.93
CA PRO A 301 -30.75 -19.85 15.18
C PRO A 301 -31.56 -20.31 16.39
N SER A 302 -30.87 -20.70 17.46
CA SER A 302 -31.52 -21.01 18.74
C SER A 302 -32.13 -19.74 19.36
N SER A 303 -33.33 -19.85 19.89
CA SER A 303 -33.99 -18.81 20.65
C SER A 303 -34.63 -19.44 21.90
N PRO A 304 -34.44 -18.85 23.10
CA PRO A 304 -33.67 -17.62 23.40
C PRO A 304 -32.15 -17.84 23.41
N MET A 305 -31.39 -16.74 23.39
CA MET A 305 -29.96 -16.76 23.70
C MET A 305 -29.75 -17.31 25.12
N GLU A 306 -28.96 -18.36 25.25
CA GLU A 306 -28.51 -18.84 26.55
C GLU A 306 -27.36 -17.96 27.05
N GLN A 307 -27.62 -17.16 28.10
CA GLN A 307 -26.56 -16.45 28.83
C GLN A 307 -25.97 -17.38 29.90
N VAL A 308 -24.66 -17.48 29.91
CA VAL A 308 -23.88 -18.24 30.89
C VAL A 308 -23.06 -17.30 31.75
#